data_77b2dae26362005092a0f7a0fd3f67f2
#
_entry.id   77b2dae26362005092a0f7a0fd3f67f2
#
_cell.length_a   1.000
_cell.length_b   1.000
_cell.length_c   1.000
_cell.angle_alpha   90.00
_cell.angle_beta   90.00
_cell.angle_gamma   90.00
#
_symmetry.space_group_name_H-M   'P 1'
#
loop_
_entity.id
_entity.type
_entity.pdbx_description
1 polymer ?
#
loop_
_entity_poly.entity_id
_entity_poly.type
_entity_poly.pdbx_seq_one_letter_code
_entity_poly.pdbx_strand_id
1 'polypeptide(L)'
;ATADGTVHLGKIKDIYPLGDSITLSGIVTADLQFAGRMSDIEKENYQNIRGEGTLTVADMDLTMKGLPAVAVKKAQASVSAKAMSLSQLDVKVGKSDIQAHGSLSNYLAYVLKNETIKGSLTVTSLLLDLNELMGDSEPSGEETVEADTTTLSVIEVPKNIDMTLSADFKKILFQKMELDNVTGKLIVADGAVRMTPLSLNAFGGAMVANGIYSTAESVVRPMVNFDLDIQKASFEKTFEQLDMIQKIVPIFAKTGGTYSVKVDLKSALDSQMSPDLSSLTADGVIQSNDIQLQNIEVFSQLATLLKNDKLKNIEAKDLKISFTIKDGKVKTSPFDMKLGNITMNLSGVTGLDQTIDYRAKINIPGAGALSNVSATIGGTFSKPSIKLNTDEVVKNAVTNVIASEVLGVDAEDIEAQKAAIRKQAEEAGNKLIATAKSESEKLIS
;
A
#
# COMPACT_ATOMS: atom_id res chain seq x y z
N ALA A 1 4.57 -5.08 -51.88
CA ALA A 1 5.53 -5.97 -51.23
C ALA A 1 4.79 -7.24 -50.73
N THR A 2 5.38 -8.38 -50.92
CA THR A 2 4.90 -9.65 -50.37
C THR A 2 6.03 -10.22 -49.54
N ALA A 3 5.70 -10.68 -48.36
CA ALA A 3 6.61 -11.39 -47.48
C ALA A 3 5.94 -12.71 -47.11
N ASP A 4 6.37 -13.78 -47.76
CA ASP A 4 5.92 -15.14 -47.49
C ASP A 4 7.15 -16.00 -47.19
N GLY A 5 7.17 -16.59 -46.02
CA GLY A 5 8.29 -17.43 -45.62
C GLY A 5 8.42 -17.65 -44.12
N THR A 6 9.47 -18.38 -43.80
CA THR A 6 9.81 -18.75 -42.44
C THR A 6 11.25 -18.31 -42.15
N VAL A 7 11.42 -17.59 -41.03
CA VAL A 7 12.72 -17.13 -40.54
C VAL A 7 13.06 -17.84 -39.25
N HIS A 8 14.23 -18.49 -39.23
CA HIS A 8 14.81 -19.06 -38.01
C HIS A 8 15.62 -17.96 -37.28
N LEU A 9 15.11 -17.50 -36.16
CA LEU A 9 15.69 -16.36 -35.40
C LEU A 9 17.13 -16.65 -34.95
N GLY A 10 17.49 -17.88 -34.64
CA GLY A 10 18.83 -18.28 -34.29
C GLY A 10 19.89 -18.05 -35.38
N LYS A 11 19.46 -17.89 -36.64
CA LYS A 11 20.35 -17.55 -37.75
C LYS A 11 20.51 -16.06 -38.02
N ILE A 12 19.75 -15.22 -37.32
CA ILE A 12 19.82 -13.75 -37.50
C ILE A 12 21.20 -13.22 -37.12
N LYS A 13 21.85 -13.83 -36.13
CA LYS A 13 23.23 -13.45 -35.72
C LYS A 13 24.27 -13.67 -36.83
N ASP A 14 23.98 -14.54 -37.80
CA ASP A 14 24.87 -14.80 -38.95
C ASP A 14 24.80 -13.68 -40.00
N ILE A 15 23.72 -12.88 -39.96
CA ILE A 15 23.41 -11.80 -40.92
C ILE A 15 23.58 -10.43 -40.26
N TYR A 16 23.20 -10.32 -38.98
CA TYR A 16 23.25 -9.09 -38.20
C TYR A 16 23.95 -9.34 -36.87
N PRO A 17 25.02 -8.62 -36.52
CA PRO A 17 25.76 -8.83 -35.29
C PRO A 17 24.89 -8.43 -34.09
N LEU A 18 24.22 -9.42 -33.51
CA LEU A 18 23.68 -9.30 -32.16
C LEU A 18 24.88 -9.37 -31.22
N GLY A 19 25.05 -8.42 -30.33
CA GLY A 19 26.17 -8.45 -29.37
C GLY A 19 26.27 -9.79 -28.60
N ASP A 20 27.44 -10.14 -28.10
CA ASP A 20 27.72 -11.44 -27.45
C ASP A 20 26.83 -11.73 -26.21
N SER A 21 26.18 -10.70 -25.68
CA SER A 21 25.28 -10.78 -24.51
C SER A 21 23.83 -11.15 -24.90
N ILE A 22 23.52 -11.31 -26.20
CA ILE A 22 22.15 -11.62 -26.66
C ILE A 22 22.12 -13.02 -27.26
N THR A 23 21.22 -13.86 -26.72
CA THR A 23 20.88 -15.16 -27.33
C THR A 23 19.44 -15.09 -27.80
N LEU A 24 19.22 -15.42 -29.08
CA LEU A 24 17.92 -15.40 -29.71
C LEU A 24 17.72 -16.70 -30.50
N SER A 25 16.59 -17.38 -30.29
CA SER A 25 16.16 -18.56 -31.04
C SER A 25 14.66 -18.48 -31.34
N GLY A 26 14.15 -19.43 -32.12
CA GLY A 26 12.73 -19.57 -32.48
C GLY A 26 12.45 -19.39 -33.96
N ILE A 27 11.17 -19.42 -34.29
CA ILE A 27 10.68 -19.42 -35.65
C ILE A 27 9.64 -18.30 -35.80
N VAL A 28 9.82 -17.49 -36.85
CA VAL A 28 8.81 -16.52 -37.31
C VAL A 28 8.33 -16.93 -38.68
N THR A 29 7.03 -17.16 -38.82
CA THR A 29 6.38 -17.43 -40.10
C THR A 29 5.48 -16.26 -40.45
N ALA A 30 5.66 -15.74 -41.65
CA ALA A 30 4.87 -14.63 -42.18
C ALA A 30 4.28 -15.01 -43.54
N ASP A 31 3.01 -14.68 -43.70
CA ASP A 31 2.32 -14.62 -44.99
C ASP A 31 1.64 -13.26 -45.05
N LEU A 32 2.36 -12.28 -45.60
CA LEU A 32 1.97 -10.88 -45.58
C LEU A 32 1.99 -10.30 -46.98
N GLN A 33 0.93 -9.65 -47.39
CA GLN A 33 0.80 -8.94 -48.64
C GLN A 33 0.50 -7.47 -48.37
N PHE A 34 1.35 -6.56 -48.85
CA PHE A 34 1.15 -5.13 -48.73
C PHE A 34 1.26 -4.46 -50.09
N ALA A 35 0.30 -3.62 -50.41
CA ALA A 35 0.27 -2.77 -51.58
C ALA A 35 0.03 -1.32 -51.19
N GLY A 36 0.90 -0.43 -51.64
CA GLY A 36 0.83 0.99 -51.37
C GLY A 36 1.98 1.74 -52.08
N ARG A 37 1.91 3.04 -52.11
CA ARG A 37 3.00 3.89 -52.63
C ARG A 37 3.88 4.29 -51.48
N MET A 38 5.20 4.40 -51.73
CA MET A 38 6.12 4.91 -50.70
C MET A 38 5.75 6.34 -50.29
N SER A 39 5.27 7.14 -51.24
CA SER A 39 4.76 8.47 -50.94
C SER A 39 3.54 8.52 -49.99
N ASP A 40 2.77 7.44 -49.89
CA ASP A 40 1.67 7.33 -48.93
C ASP A 40 2.22 7.10 -47.52
N ILE A 41 3.30 6.32 -47.37
CA ILE A 41 4.02 6.12 -46.11
C ILE A 41 4.67 7.43 -45.67
N GLU A 42 5.37 8.12 -46.57
CA GLU A 42 6.05 9.42 -46.30
C GLU A 42 5.08 10.50 -45.88
N LYS A 43 3.87 10.52 -46.46
CA LYS A 43 2.81 11.49 -46.20
C LYS A 43 1.81 11.06 -45.14
N GLU A 44 2.06 9.94 -44.44
CA GLU A 44 1.19 9.38 -43.38
C GLU A 44 -0.21 9.00 -43.88
N ASN A 45 -0.38 8.78 -45.15
CA ASN A 45 -1.65 8.36 -45.74
C ASN A 45 -1.82 6.85 -45.65
N TYR A 46 -1.69 6.26 -44.45
CA TYR A 46 -1.78 4.81 -44.20
C TYR A 46 -3.09 4.20 -44.67
N GLN A 47 -4.16 4.98 -44.78
CA GLN A 47 -5.46 4.56 -45.33
C GLN A 47 -5.41 4.11 -46.78
N ASN A 48 -4.38 4.56 -47.52
CA ASN A 48 -4.16 4.17 -48.92
C ASN A 48 -3.34 2.89 -49.05
N ILE A 49 -2.79 2.41 -47.95
CA ILE A 49 -2.07 1.13 -47.89
C ILE A 49 -3.09 0.03 -47.79
N ARG A 50 -3.00 -0.98 -48.66
CA ARG A 50 -3.73 -2.19 -48.54
C ARG A 50 -2.77 -3.28 -48.00
N GLY A 51 -3.21 -4.04 -47.05
CA GLY A 51 -2.39 -5.11 -46.52
C GLY A 51 -3.24 -6.09 -45.75
N GLU A 52 -2.87 -7.35 -45.90
CA GLU A 52 -3.46 -8.46 -45.14
C GLU A 52 -2.43 -9.55 -44.98
N GLY A 53 -2.66 -10.41 -44.01
CA GLY A 53 -1.86 -11.59 -43.83
C GLY A 53 -1.85 -12.10 -42.38
N THR A 54 -0.98 -13.04 -42.14
CA THR A 54 -0.77 -13.64 -40.82
C THR A 54 0.69 -13.60 -40.42
N LEU A 55 0.91 -13.44 -39.13
CA LEU A 55 2.21 -13.51 -38.51
C LEU A 55 2.14 -14.53 -37.37
N THR A 56 3.06 -15.46 -37.33
CA THR A 56 3.18 -16.43 -36.24
C THR A 56 4.61 -16.45 -35.73
N VAL A 57 4.77 -16.35 -34.40
CA VAL A 57 6.02 -16.60 -33.70
C VAL A 57 5.84 -17.88 -32.88
N ALA A 58 6.79 -18.78 -32.97
CA ALA A 58 6.78 -20.03 -32.23
C ALA A 58 8.15 -20.31 -31.60
N ASP A 59 8.12 -20.82 -30.39
CA ASP A 59 9.28 -21.30 -29.64
C ASP A 59 10.46 -20.30 -29.67
N MET A 60 10.12 -18.99 -29.46
CA MET A 60 11.13 -17.96 -29.41
C MET A 60 11.68 -17.83 -27.98
N ASP A 61 12.99 -17.93 -27.86
CA ASP A 61 13.72 -17.64 -26.62
C ASP A 61 14.65 -16.46 -26.86
N LEU A 62 14.55 -15.47 -25.96
CA LEU A 62 15.43 -14.30 -25.93
C LEU A 62 16.04 -14.19 -24.53
N THR A 63 17.35 -14.20 -24.47
CA THR A 63 18.12 -13.94 -23.24
C THR A 63 19.03 -12.76 -23.45
N MET A 64 19.01 -11.82 -22.52
CA MET A 64 19.90 -10.66 -22.49
C MET A 64 20.47 -10.51 -21.07
N LYS A 65 21.76 -10.15 -20.99
CA LYS A 65 22.42 -9.95 -19.69
C LYS A 65 21.71 -8.87 -18.87
N GLY A 66 21.37 -9.20 -17.61
CA GLY A 66 20.74 -8.25 -16.69
C GLY A 66 19.23 -8.07 -16.86
N LEU A 67 18.58 -8.85 -17.75
CA LEU A 67 17.14 -8.86 -17.91
C LEU A 67 16.57 -10.28 -17.76
N PRO A 68 15.33 -10.44 -17.30
CA PRO A 68 14.68 -11.73 -17.26
C PRO A 68 14.60 -12.36 -18.66
N ALA A 69 14.80 -13.67 -18.73
CA ALA A 69 14.64 -14.40 -19.99
C ALA A 69 13.19 -14.31 -20.50
N VAL A 70 13.03 -14.09 -21.81
CA VAL A 70 11.72 -14.04 -22.48
C VAL A 70 11.57 -15.26 -23.36
N ALA A 71 10.54 -16.07 -23.12
CA ALA A 71 10.17 -17.22 -23.93
C ALA A 71 8.75 -17.02 -24.49
N VAL A 72 8.63 -16.89 -25.80
CA VAL A 72 7.34 -16.85 -26.50
C VAL A 72 7.03 -18.24 -27.04
N LYS A 73 6.16 -18.96 -26.36
CA LYS A 73 5.71 -20.28 -26.81
C LYS A 73 4.94 -20.16 -28.10
N LYS A 74 4.04 -19.19 -28.19
CA LYS A 74 3.29 -18.90 -29.39
C LYS A 74 2.78 -17.46 -29.38
N ALA A 75 2.94 -16.77 -30.50
CA ALA A 75 2.19 -15.56 -30.81
C ALA A 75 1.61 -15.69 -32.23
N GLN A 76 0.33 -15.36 -32.36
CA GLN A 76 -0.38 -15.45 -33.65
C GLN A 76 -1.23 -14.19 -33.84
N ALA A 77 -1.01 -13.53 -34.96
CA ALA A 77 -1.74 -12.34 -35.33
C ALA A 77 -2.20 -12.36 -36.78
N SER A 78 -3.39 -11.84 -37.03
CA SER A 78 -3.86 -11.44 -38.35
C SER A 78 -3.60 -9.95 -38.51
N VAL A 79 -3.04 -9.57 -39.64
CA VAL A 79 -2.58 -8.23 -39.94
C VAL A 79 -3.37 -7.65 -41.09
N SER A 80 -3.83 -6.43 -40.98
CA SER A 80 -4.38 -5.62 -42.06
C SER A 80 -3.70 -4.25 -42.07
N ALA A 81 -3.81 -3.47 -43.11
CA ALA A 81 -3.22 -2.14 -43.13
C ALA A 81 -3.70 -1.20 -42.00
N LYS A 82 -4.87 -1.46 -41.42
CA LYS A 82 -5.49 -0.60 -40.39
C LYS A 82 -5.36 -1.15 -38.97
N ALA A 83 -5.29 -2.47 -38.84
CA ALA A 83 -5.33 -3.12 -37.53
C ALA A 83 -4.60 -4.48 -37.56
N MET A 84 -4.12 -4.86 -36.41
CA MET A 84 -3.60 -6.20 -36.11
C MET A 84 -4.53 -6.84 -35.07
N SER A 85 -5.01 -8.02 -35.37
CA SER A 85 -5.77 -8.85 -34.41
C SER A 85 -4.84 -9.92 -33.85
N LEU A 86 -4.49 -9.78 -32.58
CA LEU A 86 -3.72 -10.76 -31.82
C LEU A 86 -4.68 -11.85 -31.34
N SER A 87 -4.67 -13.01 -32.00
CA SER A 87 -5.53 -14.14 -31.63
C SER A 87 -4.99 -14.93 -30.45
N GLN A 88 -3.67 -14.97 -30.29
CA GLN A 88 -2.99 -15.66 -29.19
C GLN A 88 -1.63 -15.03 -28.95
N LEU A 89 -1.32 -14.80 -27.69
CA LEU A 89 0.04 -14.59 -27.17
C LEU A 89 0.19 -15.45 -25.93
N ASP A 90 1.23 -16.27 -25.90
CA ASP A 90 1.63 -17.09 -24.76
C ASP A 90 3.12 -16.86 -24.55
N VAL A 91 3.44 -16.04 -23.55
CA VAL A 91 4.81 -15.60 -23.26
C VAL A 91 5.13 -15.83 -21.79
N LYS A 92 6.37 -16.21 -21.53
CA LYS A 92 6.97 -16.29 -20.20
C LYS A 92 8.11 -15.29 -20.10
N VAL A 93 8.10 -14.47 -19.03
CA VAL A 93 9.18 -13.53 -18.73
C VAL A 93 9.70 -13.86 -17.34
N GLY A 94 10.87 -14.48 -17.25
CA GLY A 94 11.35 -15.05 -16.00
C GLY A 94 10.37 -16.07 -15.43
N LYS A 95 9.86 -15.81 -14.22
CA LYS A 95 8.82 -16.63 -13.55
C LYS A 95 7.40 -16.28 -13.99
N SER A 96 7.21 -15.10 -14.58
CA SER A 96 5.89 -14.61 -14.99
C SER A 96 5.38 -15.28 -16.25
N ASP A 97 4.15 -15.78 -16.22
CA ASP A 97 3.43 -16.26 -17.42
C ASP A 97 2.41 -15.19 -17.83
N ILE A 98 2.37 -14.88 -19.10
CA ILE A 98 1.45 -13.86 -19.64
C ILE A 98 0.78 -14.43 -20.89
N GLN A 99 -0.54 -14.43 -20.89
CA GLN A 99 -1.35 -14.74 -22.05
C GLN A 99 -2.15 -13.50 -22.44
N ALA A 100 -2.23 -13.22 -23.74
CA ALA A 100 -3.00 -12.08 -24.22
C ALA A 100 -3.67 -12.35 -25.56
N HIS A 101 -4.79 -11.69 -25.78
CA HIS A 101 -5.46 -11.59 -27.06
C HIS A 101 -6.19 -10.26 -27.18
N GLY A 102 -6.48 -9.83 -28.41
CA GLY A 102 -7.18 -8.58 -28.64
C GLY A 102 -6.81 -7.92 -29.97
N SER A 103 -6.88 -6.60 -30.02
CA SER A 103 -6.62 -5.87 -31.25
C SER A 103 -5.77 -4.62 -31.01
N LEU A 104 -4.93 -4.34 -32.01
CA LEU A 104 -4.06 -3.16 -32.08
C LEU A 104 -4.39 -2.39 -33.33
N SER A 105 -4.40 -1.08 -33.27
CA SER A 105 -4.54 -0.17 -34.41
C SER A 105 -3.42 0.86 -34.40
N ASN A 106 -3.26 1.54 -35.51
CA ASN A 106 -2.17 2.51 -35.74
C ASN A 106 -0.75 1.89 -35.62
N TYR A 107 -0.63 0.58 -35.73
CA TYR A 107 0.64 -0.12 -35.52
C TYR A 107 1.69 0.21 -36.60
N LEU A 108 1.28 0.54 -37.86
CA LEU A 108 2.21 0.97 -38.92
C LEU A 108 2.85 2.31 -38.58
N ALA A 109 2.05 3.28 -38.13
CA ALA A 109 2.54 4.58 -37.71
C ALA A 109 3.43 4.47 -36.47
N TYR A 110 3.08 3.58 -35.53
CA TYR A 110 3.91 3.28 -34.36
C TYR A 110 5.30 2.75 -34.78
N VAL A 111 5.34 1.72 -35.64
CA VAL A 111 6.60 1.08 -36.04
C VAL A 111 7.45 2.00 -36.93
N LEU A 112 6.81 2.76 -37.83
CA LEU A 112 7.54 3.55 -38.82
C LEU A 112 7.91 4.95 -38.33
N LYS A 113 7.12 5.53 -37.41
CA LYS A 113 7.27 6.93 -36.98
C LYS A 113 7.18 7.13 -35.46
N ASN A 114 7.12 6.06 -34.69
CA ASN A 114 6.98 6.11 -33.24
C ASN A 114 5.73 6.88 -32.75
N GLU A 115 4.64 6.86 -33.55
CA GLU A 115 3.35 7.41 -33.15
C GLU A 115 2.64 6.54 -32.10
N THR A 116 1.50 7.02 -31.60
CA THR A 116 0.75 6.30 -30.58
C THR A 116 0.09 5.04 -31.14
N ILE A 117 0.48 3.87 -30.61
CA ILE A 117 -0.24 2.61 -30.84
C ILE A 117 -1.50 2.57 -29.97
N LYS A 118 -2.62 2.11 -30.56
CA LYS A 118 -3.89 2.04 -29.86
C LYS A 118 -4.43 0.61 -29.87
N GLY A 119 -5.20 0.26 -28.83
CA GLY A 119 -5.82 -1.05 -28.85
C GLY A 119 -6.54 -1.45 -27.57
N SER A 120 -7.02 -2.69 -27.60
CA SER A 120 -7.58 -3.34 -26.43
C SER A 120 -7.09 -4.78 -26.36
N LEU A 121 -6.64 -5.20 -25.18
CA LEU A 121 -6.17 -6.54 -24.91
C LEU A 121 -6.88 -7.12 -23.69
N THR A 122 -7.17 -8.41 -23.75
CA THR A 122 -7.42 -9.21 -22.55
C THR A 122 -6.11 -9.90 -22.19
N VAL A 123 -5.68 -9.70 -20.95
CA VAL A 123 -4.40 -10.22 -20.43
C VAL A 123 -4.69 -11.09 -19.21
N THR A 124 -4.19 -12.31 -19.24
CA THR A 124 -4.31 -13.27 -18.14
C THR A 124 -2.94 -13.76 -17.70
N SER A 125 -2.80 -14.09 -16.41
CA SER A 125 -1.57 -14.65 -15.85
C SER A 125 -1.91 -15.52 -14.64
N LEU A 126 -1.20 -16.62 -14.45
CA LEU A 126 -1.25 -17.40 -13.21
C LEU A 126 -0.32 -16.80 -12.15
N LEU A 127 0.84 -16.29 -12.58
CA LEU A 127 1.81 -15.62 -11.73
C LEU A 127 2.47 -14.47 -12.50
N LEU A 128 2.34 -13.27 -11.96
CA LEU A 128 3.04 -12.07 -12.42
C LEU A 128 3.98 -11.59 -11.30
N ASP A 129 5.28 -11.84 -11.45
CA ASP A 129 6.29 -11.40 -10.50
C ASP A 129 6.86 -10.03 -10.93
N LEU A 130 6.29 -8.97 -10.37
CA LEU A 130 6.72 -7.60 -10.68
C LEU A 130 8.10 -7.29 -10.11
N ASN A 131 8.53 -7.98 -9.05
CA ASN A 131 9.87 -7.78 -8.48
C ASN A 131 10.93 -8.19 -9.50
N GLU A 132 10.78 -9.38 -10.11
CA GLU A 132 11.68 -9.86 -11.15
C GLU A 132 11.67 -8.95 -12.39
N LEU A 133 10.48 -8.47 -12.80
CA LEU A 133 10.35 -7.55 -13.93
C LEU A 133 10.98 -6.18 -13.69
N MET A 134 11.06 -5.75 -12.43
CA MET A 134 11.72 -4.50 -12.02
C MET A 134 13.23 -4.65 -11.77
N GLY A 135 13.77 -5.85 -11.89
CA GLY A 135 15.21 -6.09 -11.75
C GLY A 135 15.67 -6.54 -10.37
N ASP A 136 14.76 -6.92 -9.48
CA ASP A 136 15.07 -7.51 -8.18
C ASP A 136 15.25 -9.03 -8.31
N SER A 137 16.19 -9.45 -9.17
CA SER A 137 16.55 -10.85 -9.29
C SER A 137 17.45 -11.19 -8.11
N GLU A 138 17.01 -12.05 -7.19
CA GLU A 138 17.93 -12.68 -6.24
C GLU A 138 19.05 -13.36 -7.03
N PRO A 139 20.32 -13.16 -6.66
CA PRO A 139 21.42 -13.84 -7.33
C PRO A 139 21.31 -15.34 -7.09
N SER A 140 20.88 -16.07 -8.12
CA SER A 140 20.95 -17.52 -8.11
C SER A 140 22.40 -17.96 -8.27
N GLY A 141 23.07 -18.30 -7.15
CA GLY A 141 24.34 -19.03 -7.13
C GLY A 141 25.56 -18.17 -6.82
N GLU A 142 26.28 -18.65 -5.84
CA GLU A 142 27.60 -18.24 -5.36
C GLU A 142 28.51 -17.56 -6.40
N GLU A 143 28.58 -16.22 -6.34
CA GLU A 143 29.82 -15.50 -6.64
C GLU A 143 29.79 -14.19 -5.85
N THR A 144 30.77 -14.08 -4.91
CA THR A 144 31.11 -12.89 -4.16
C THR A 144 31.64 -11.83 -5.12
N VAL A 145 30.77 -10.90 -5.53
CA VAL A 145 31.18 -9.63 -6.13
C VAL A 145 30.42 -8.52 -5.40
N GLU A 146 31.15 -7.47 -5.07
CA GLU A 146 30.73 -6.29 -4.31
C GLU A 146 29.28 -5.88 -4.65
N ALA A 147 28.47 -5.72 -3.60
CA ALA A 147 27.08 -5.35 -3.66
C ALA A 147 26.89 -3.99 -4.36
N ASP A 148 26.77 -4.04 -5.66
CA ASP A 148 26.05 -3.01 -6.39
C ASP A 148 24.56 -3.34 -6.17
N THR A 149 23.95 -2.63 -5.24
CA THR A 149 22.54 -2.76 -4.90
C THR A 149 21.74 -2.52 -6.18
N THR A 150 21.23 -3.59 -6.78
CA THR A 150 20.23 -3.51 -7.85
C THR A 150 18.96 -2.95 -7.22
N THR A 151 18.84 -1.64 -7.25
CA THR A 151 17.65 -0.91 -6.83
C THR A 151 16.53 -1.24 -7.80
N LEU A 152 15.36 -1.61 -7.28
CA LEU A 152 14.10 -1.66 -8.01
C LEU A 152 14.01 -0.41 -8.91
N SER A 153 13.86 -0.60 -10.21
CA SER A 153 13.74 0.55 -11.11
C SER A 153 12.28 0.94 -11.26
N VAL A 154 12.04 2.24 -11.35
CA VAL A 154 10.71 2.78 -11.64
C VAL A 154 10.17 2.18 -12.95
N ILE A 155 8.92 1.73 -12.95
CA ILE A 155 8.24 1.26 -14.16
C ILE A 155 7.80 2.49 -14.96
N GLU A 156 8.56 2.85 -15.97
CA GLU A 156 8.19 3.93 -16.89
C GLU A 156 6.99 3.52 -17.74
N VAL A 157 5.97 4.38 -17.80
CA VAL A 157 4.82 4.20 -18.67
C VAL A 157 5.06 4.96 -19.97
N PRO A 158 5.13 4.28 -21.13
CA PRO A 158 5.34 4.96 -22.41
C PRO A 158 4.21 5.95 -22.75
N LYS A 159 4.57 7.09 -23.33
CA LYS A 159 3.60 8.13 -23.72
C LYS A 159 2.91 7.84 -25.07
N ASN A 160 3.52 6.97 -25.89
CA ASN A 160 3.02 6.60 -27.21
C ASN A 160 2.23 5.29 -27.22
N ILE A 161 1.54 5.00 -26.12
CA ILE A 161 0.61 3.87 -25.97
C ILE A 161 -0.74 4.43 -25.54
N ASP A 162 -1.83 3.93 -26.12
CA ASP A 162 -3.22 4.17 -25.75
C ASP A 162 -3.95 2.82 -25.78
N MET A 163 -3.90 2.12 -24.66
CA MET A 163 -4.33 0.73 -24.55
C MET A 163 -5.33 0.55 -23.43
N THR A 164 -6.41 -0.17 -23.70
CA THR A 164 -7.30 -0.69 -22.67
C THR A 164 -6.99 -2.16 -22.43
N LEU A 165 -6.63 -2.52 -21.21
CA LEU A 165 -6.32 -3.89 -20.79
C LEU A 165 -7.44 -4.41 -19.87
N SER A 166 -8.03 -5.54 -20.22
CA SER A 166 -8.86 -6.34 -19.30
C SER A 166 -7.94 -7.35 -18.62
N ALA A 167 -7.78 -7.23 -17.32
CA ALA A 167 -6.86 -8.04 -16.52
C ALA A 167 -7.59 -9.15 -15.75
N ASP A 168 -7.02 -10.36 -15.77
CA ASP A 168 -7.37 -11.48 -14.88
C ASP A 168 -6.07 -12.17 -14.45
N PHE A 169 -5.51 -11.75 -13.32
CA PHE A 169 -4.27 -12.29 -12.77
C PHE A 169 -4.58 -13.09 -11.51
N LYS A 170 -4.15 -14.34 -11.46
CA LYS A 170 -4.38 -15.19 -10.29
C LYS A 170 -3.52 -14.76 -9.12
N LYS A 171 -2.24 -14.42 -9.37
CA LYS A 171 -1.31 -13.93 -8.36
C LYS A 171 -0.37 -12.88 -8.95
N ILE A 172 -0.20 -11.78 -8.24
CA ILE A 172 0.86 -10.78 -8.48
C ILE A 172 1.74 -10.71 -7.25
N LEU A 173 3.06 -10.76 -7.46
CA LEU A 173 4.06 -10.47 -6.42
C LEU A 173 4.61 -9.07 -6.65
N PHE A 174 4.50 -8.21 -5.63
CA PHE A 174 5.00 -6.84 -5.68
C PHE A 174 5.59 -6.43 -4.33
N GLN A 175 6.89 -6.21 -4.28
CA GLN A 175 7.65 -6.07 -3.04
C GLN A 175 7.36 -7.29 -2.12
N LYS A 176 6.88 -7.07 -0.90
CA LYS A 176 6.47 -8.14 0.04
C LYS A 176 5.00 -8.51 -0.08
N MET A 177 4.25 -7.84 -0.97
CA MET A 177 2.82 -8.07 -1.12
C MET A 177 2.51 -9.22 -2.06
N GLU A 178 1.57 -10.05 -1.65
CA GLU A 178 0.88 -11.02 -2.50
C GLU A 178 -0.53 -10.51 -2.80
N LEU A 179 -0.80 -10.25 -4.08
CA LEU A 179 -2.11 -9.81 -4.56
C LEU A 179 -2.75 -10.97 -5.33
N ASP A 180 -3.85 -11.49 -4.81
CA ASP A 180 -4.53 -12.66 -5.40
C ASP A 180 -5.81 -12.25 -6.13
N ASN A 181 -6.15 -12.97 -7.21
CA ASN A 181 -7.37 -12.82 -7.99
C ASN A 181 -7.63 -11.39 -8.46
N VAL A 182 -6.60 -10.77 -9.03
CA VAL A 182 -6.67 -9.38 -9.53
C VAL A 182 -7.45 -9.33 -10.83
N THR A 183 -8.61 -8.70 -10.82
CA THR A 183 -9.48 -8.56 -11.98
C THR A 183 -9.94 -7.12 -12.16
N GLY A 184 -10.06 -6.66 -13.40
CA GLY A 184 -10.57 -5.33 -13.72
C GLY A 184 -10.00 -4.77 -15.01
N LYS A 185 -10.04 -3.44 -15.13
CA LYS A 185 -9.54 -2.74 -16.33
C LYS A 185 -8.42 -1.79 -16.00
N LEU A 186 -7.41 -1.79 -16.87
CA LEU A 186 -6.31 -0.86 -16.88
C LEU A 186 -6.36 -0.05 -18.18
N ILE A 187 -6.19 1.26 -18.10
CA ILE A 187 -6.03 2.13 -19.26
C ILE A 187 -4.61 2.69 -19.20
N VAL A 188 -3.81 2.34 -20.19
CA VAL A 188 -2.42 2.80 -20.32
C VAL A 188 -2.39 3.86 -21.39
N ALA A 189 -2.24 5.12 -21.02
CA ALA A 189 -2.19 6.23 -21.93
C ALA A 189 -1.42 7.41 -21.33
N ASP A 190 -0.78 8.22 -22.19
CA ASP A 190 -0.16 9.51 -21.82
C ASP A 190 0.85 9.41 -20.66
N GLY A 191 1.61 8.33 -20.60
CA GLY A 191 2.57 8.09 -19.51
C GLY A 191 1.92 7.73 -18.16
N ALA A 192 0.70 7.22 -18.18
CA ALA A 192 -0.03 6.83 -16.97
C ALA A 192 -0.78 5.51 -17.13
N VAL A 193 -0.97 4.80 -16.02
CA VAL A 193 -1.84 3.63 -15.90
C VAL A 193 -3.01 3.99 -14.98
N ARG A 194 -4.22 3.97 -15.51
CA ARG A 194 -5.46 4.16 -14.75
C ARG A 194 -6.10 2.81 -14.46
N MET A 195 -6.49 2.59 -13.22
CA MET A 195 -7.15 1.39 -12.72
C MET A 195 -8.63 1.70 -12.48
N THR A 196 -9.56 0.89 -13.07
CA THR A 196 -11.00 1.16 -13.00
C THR A 196 -11.87 -0.10 -13.05
N PRO A 197 -12.61 -0.43 -11.99
CA PRO A 197 -12.02 -0.73 -10.69
C PRO A 197 -11.20 -2.03 -10.79
N LEU A 198 -10.19 -2.17 -9.96
CA LEU A 198 -9.52 -3.45 -9.73
C LEU A 198 -10.08 -4.10 -8.48
N SER A 199 -10.58 -5.33 -8.60
CA SER A 199 -10.95 -6.18 -7.48
C SER A 199 -9.85 -7.21 -7.25
N LEU A 200 -9.43 -7.38 -6.01
CA LEU A 200 -8.35 -8.29 -5.63
C LEU A 200 -8.45 -8.72 -4.18
N ASN A 201 -7.63 -9.68 -3.78
CA ASN A 201 -7.40 -10.00 -2.37
C ASN A 201 -5.99 -9.60 -1.98
N ALA A 202 -5.85 -8.94 -0.84
CA ALA A 202 -4.58 -8.53 -0.24
C ALA A 202 -4.68 -8.54 1.29
N PHE A 203 -3.55 -8.77 1.96
CA PHE A 203 -3.47 -8.78 3.42
C PHE A 203 -4.47 -9.72 4.12
N GLY A 204 -4.93 -10.77 3.43
CA GLY A 204 -5.95 -11.71 3.90
C GLY A 204 -7.39 -11.21 3.79
N GLY A 205 -7.63 -10.06 3.20
CA GLY A 205 -8.94 -9.45 2.96
C GLY A 205 -9.23 -9.20 1.49
N ALA A 206 -10.42 -8.68 1.18
CA ALA A 206 -10.79 -8.25 -0.16
C ALA A 206 -10.49 -6.75 -0.32
N MET A 207 -10.11 -6.35 -1.53
CA MET A 207 -9.79 -4.97 -1.86
C MET A 207 -10.41 -4.57 -3.21
N VAL A 208 -10.94 -3.37 -3.26
CA VAL A 208 -11.26 -2.68 -4.52
C VAL A 208 -10.37 -1.44 -4.60
N ALA A 209 -9.64 -1.32 -5.70
CA ALA A 209 -8.75 -0.19 -5.95
C ALA A 209 -9.15 0.55 -7.23
N ASN A 210 -9.32 1.85 -7.12
CA ASN A 210 -9.38 2.77 -8.24
C ASN A 210 -8.19 3.72 -8.14
N GLY A 211 -7.67 4.17 -9.27
CA GLY A 211 -6.60 5.16 -9.17
C GLY A 211 -5.74 5.29 -10.41
N ILE A 212 -4.65 5.97 -10.22
CA ILE A 212 -3.70 6.27 -11.27
C ILE A 212 -2.26 6.15 -10.74
N TYR A 213 -1.42 5.51 -11.53
CA TYR A 213 0.03 5.57 -11.46
C TYR A 213 0.52 6.37 -12.68
N SER A 214 1.37 7.37 -12.50
CA SER A 214 1.81 8.25 -13.58
C SER A 214 3.29 8.56 -13.51
N THR A 215 3.96 8.38 -14.65
CA THR A 215 5.33 8.82 -14.91
C THR A 215 5.36 10.00 -15.91
N ALA A 216 4.18 10.55 -16.26
CA ALA A 216 4.04 11.58 -17.29
C ALA A 216 4.87 12.85 -17.01
N GLU A 217 4.91 13.29 -15.76
CA GLU A 217 5.67 14.47 -15.33
C GLU A 217 7.11 14.13 -14.95
N SER A 218 7.33 12.96 -14.32
CA SER A 218 8.67 12.54 -13.87
C SER A 218 8.76 11.02 -13.80
N VAL A 219 9.76 10.46 -14.47
CA VAL A 219 10.08 9.02 -14.36
C VAL A 219 10.75 8.72 -13.04
N VAL A 220 11.62 9.62 -12.54
CA VAL A 220 12.36 9.40 -11.29
C VAL A 220 11.52 9.63 -10.03
N ARG A 221 10.36 10.26 -10.18
CA ARG A 221 9.43 10.55 -9.08
C ARG A 221 7.99 10.37 -9.55
N PRO A 222 7.55 9.12 -9.78
CA PRO A 222 6.18 8.83 -10.21
C PRO A 222 5.17 9.32 -9.18
N MET A 223 3.95 9.59 -9.65
CA MET A 223 2.83 9.96 -8.80
C MET A 223 1.79 8.86 -8.75
N VAL A 224 1.23 8.63 -7.57
CA VAL A 224 0.05 7.80 -7.37
C VAL A 224 -1.08 8.59 -6.74
N ASN A 225 -2.29 8.23 -7.12
CA ASN A 225 -3.52 8.70 -6.51
C ASN A 225 -4.50 7.52 -6.50
N PHE A 226 -4.86 7.01 -5.33
CA PHE A 226 -5.69 5.83 -5.16
C PHE A 226 -6.87 6.09 -4.23
N ASP A 227 -8.01 5.53 -4.58
CA ASP A 227 -9.19 5.29 -3.75
C ASP A 227 -9.22 3.78 -3.48
N LEU A 228 -9.08 3.39 -2.22
CA LEU A 228 -9.01 2.02 -1.77
C LEU A 228 -10.15 1.70 -0.82
N ASP A 229 -10.90 0.62 -1.11
CA ASP A 229 -11.87 0.01 -0.19
C ASP A 229 -11.35 -1.39 0.18
N ILE A 230 -10.83 -1.53 1.40
CA ILE A 230 -10.27 -2.78 1.91
C ILE A 230 -11.21 -3.35 2.97
N GLN A 231 -11.55 -4.61 2.85
CA GLN A 231 -12.52 -5.30 3.72
C GLN A 231 -11.85 -6.49 4.41
N LYS A 232 -11.93 -6.52 5.74
CA LYS A 232 -11.45 -7.63 6.59
C LYS A 232 -9.98 -8.01 6.39
N ALA A 233 -9.11 -7.02 6.16
CA ALA A 233 -7.66 -7.26 6.13
C ALA A 233 -7.12 -7.56 7.53
N SER A 234 -6.08 -8.38 7.62
CA SER A 234 -5.37 -8.69 8.86
C SER A 234 -4.42 -7.55 9.22
N PHE A 235 -4.44 -7.10 10.48
CA PHE A 235 -3.45 -6.14 10.99
C PHE A 235 -2.02 -6.68 10.87
N GLU A 236 -1.81 -7.94 11.25
CA GLU A 236 -0.53 -8.63 11.20
C GLU A 236 0.04 -8.68 9.77
N LYS A 237 -0.73 -9.24 8.82
CA LYS A 237 -0.29 -9.34 7.42
C LYS A 237 -0.03 -7.96 6.79
N THR A 238 -0.83 -6.95 7.13
CA THR A 238 -0.60 -5.59 6.65
C THR A 238 0.71 -5.03 7.18
N PHE A 239 1.01 -5.26 8.46
CA PHE A 239 2.27 -4.84 9.07
C PHE A 239 3.48 -5.55 8.45
N GLU A 240 3.39 -6.85 8.20
CA GLU A 240 4.47 -7.64 7.61
C GLU A 240 4.79 -7.25 6.17
N GLN A 241 3.75 -6.95 5.39
CA GLN A 241 3.87 -6.74 3.94
C GLN A 241 4.07 -5.29 3.53
N LEU A 242 3.74 -4.31 4.38
CA LEU A 242 3.84 -2.89 4.06
C LEU A 242 4.83 -2.15 4.97
N ASP A 243 6.04 -1.92 4.49
CA ASP A 243 7.08 -1.20 5.24
C ASP A 243 6.65 0.23 5.62
N MET A 244 5.79 0.85 4.82
CA MET A 244 5.20 2.14 5.14
C MET A 244 4.37 2.08 6.44
N ILE A 245 3.56 1.04 6.62
CA ILE A 245 2.72 0.87 7.82
C ILE A 245 3.59 0.67 9.05
N GLN A 246 4.72 -0.03 8.93
CA GLN A 246 5.68 -0.20 10.03
C GLN A 246 6.21 1.15 10.55
N LYS A 247 6.34 2.14 9.68
CA LYS A 247 6.82 3.48 10.03
C LYS A 247 5.71 4.38 10.59
N ILE A 248 4.52 4.37 10.00
CA ILE A 248 3.45 5.34 10.33
C ILE A 248 2.44 4.84 11.37
N VAL A 249 2.26 3.52 11.49
CA VAL A 249 1.30 2.89 12.43
C VAL A 249 1.93 1.67 13.11
N PRO A 250 3.03 1.84 13.86
CA PRO A 250 3.78 0.72 14.44
C PRO A 250 2.94 -0.12 15.43
N ILE A 251 1.83 0.40 15.92
CA ILE A 251 0.90 -0.33 16.79
C ILE A 251 0.33 -1.58 16.11
N PHE A 252 0.27 -1.64 14.76
CA PHE A 252 -0.20 -2.80 14.03
C PHE A 252 0.61 -4.07 14.34
N ALA A 253 1.90 -3.93 14.68
CA ALA A 253 2.75 -5.05 15.10
C ALA A 253 2.21 -5.81 16.33
N LYS A 254 1.41 -5.14 17.16
CA LYS A 254 0.86 -5.66 18.42
C LYS A 254 -0.66 -5.70 18.41
N THR A 255 -1.24 -5.66 17.21
CA THR A 255 -2.69 -5.64 17.00
C THR A 255 -3.11 -6.91 16.29
N GLY A 256 -3.92 -7.73 16.96
CA GLY A 256 -4.60 -8.88 16.38
C GLY A 256 -5.97 -8.50 15.84
N GLY A 257 -6.55 -9.41 15.04
CA GLY A 257 -7.86 -9.24 14.43
C GLY A 257 -7.81 -8.69 13.00
N THR A 258 -8.96 -8.22 12.54
CA THR A 258 -9.14 -7.72 11.19
C THR A 258 -9.69 -6.30 11.17
N TYR A 259 -9.46 -5.59 10.07
CA TYR A 259 -9.98 -4.25 9.88
C TYR A 259 -10.54 -4.08 8.47
N SER A 260 -11.39 -3.10 8.31
CA SER A 260 -11.82 -2.56 7.02
C SER A 260 -11.46 -1.09 6.96
N VAL A 261 -11.00 -0.62 5.81
CA VAL A 261 -10.63 0.79 5.62
C VAL A 261 -11.05 1.28 4.26
N LYS A 262 -11.60 2.50 4.24
CA LYS A 262 -11.73 3.30 3.03
C LYS A 262 -10.76 4.46 3.12
N VAL A 263 -9.95 4.62 2.10
CA VAL A 263 -8.92 5.65 2.10
C VAL A 263 -8.67 6.19 0.69
N ASP A 264 -8.69 7.51 0.58
CA ASP A 264 -8.17 8.26 -0.57
C ASP A 264 -6.75 8.67 -0.24
N LEU A 265 -5.78 8.31 -1.09
CA LEU A 265 -4.39 8.62 -0.87
C LEU A 265 -3.69 9.17 -2.11
N LYS A 266 -2.73 10.05 -1.91
CA LYS A 266 -1.89 10.65 -2.93
C LYS A 266 -0.45 10.71 -2.44
N SER A 267 0.50 10.29 -3.28
CA SER A 267 1.92 10.34 -2.95
C SER A 267 2.78 10.39 -4.21
N ALA A 268 3.94 11.00 -4.11
CA ALA A 268 5.04 10.66 -5.00
C ALA A 268 5.63 9.31 -4.56
N LEU A 269 6.24 8.59 -5.48
CA LEU A 269 7.00 7.38 -5.18
C LEU A 269 8.50 7.67 -5.29
N ASP A 270 9.30 6.96 -4.53
CA ASP A 270 10.75 6.96 -4.64
C ASP A 270 11.25 5.99 -5.74
N SER A 271 12.55 5.86 -5.90
CA SER A 271 13.16 4.95 -6.86
C SER A 271 12.88 3.47 -6.61
N GLN A 272 12.43 3.11 -5.42
CA GLN A 272 12.04 1.75 -5.03
C GLN A 272 10.53 1.53 -5.09
N MET A 273 9.79 2.42 -5.74
CA MET A 273 8.33 2.39 -5.85
C MET A 273 7.61 2.47 -4.48
N SER A 274 8.29 2.93 -3.44
CA SER A 274 7.70 3.17 -2.12
C SER A 274 7.16 4.58 -2.00
N PRO A 275 6.03 4.79 -1.29
CA PRO A 275 5.49 6.14 -1.07
C PRO A 275 6.48 7.06 -0.35
N ASP A 276 6.73 8.22 -0.92
CA ASP A 276 7.47 9.30 -0.26
C ASP A 276 6.58 9.90 0.83
N LEU A 277 6.87 9.53 2.08
CA LEU A 277 6.06 9.90 3.23
C LEU A 277 5.96 11.42 3.44
N SER A 278 6.91 12.20 2.93
CA SER A 278 6.85 13.67 3.01
C SER A 278 5.80 14.26 2.06
N SER A 279 5.51 13.57 0.98
CA SER A 279 4.48 13.95 -0.01
C SER A 279 3.14 13.27 0.21
N LEU A 280 3.11 12.26 1.09
CA LEU A 280 1.91 11.46 1.33
C LEU A 280 0.81 12.30 1.96
N THR A 281 -0.33 12.31 1.29
CA THR A 281 -1.59 12.82 1.83
C THR A 281 -2.64 11.73 1.76
N ALA A 282 -3.45 11.59 2.80
CA ALA A 282 -4.56 10.65 2.80
C ALA A 282 -5.68 11.11 3.73
N ASP A 283 -6.91 10.75 3.37
CA ASP A 283 -8.09 10.85 4.20
C ASP A 283 -8.78 9.50 4.24
N GLY A 284 -9.11 9.01 5.43
CA GLY A 284 -9.67 7.69 5.54
C GLY A 284 -10.45 7.41 6.82
N VAL A 285 -11.14 6.27 6.78
CA VAL A 285 -11.87 5.72 7.92
C VAL A 285 -11.54 4.25 8.05
N ILE A 286 -10.94 3.87 9.18
CA ILE A 286 -10.68 2.47 9.55
C ILE A 286 -11.74 2.00 10.56
N GLN A 287 -12.18 0.77 10.42
CA GLN A 287 -13.15 0.10 11.29
C GLN A 287 -12.67 -1.30 11.64
N SER A 288 -12.91 -1.72 12.88
CA SER A 288 -12.65 -3.10 13.33
C SER A 288 -13.68 -3.51 14.36
N ASN A 289 -14.13 -4.76 14.27
CA ASN A 289 -15.09 -5.35 15.20
C ASN A 289 -14.45 -6.38 16.15
N ASP A 290 -13.17 -6.69 15.98
CA ASP A 290 -12.46 -7.76 16.69
C ASP A 290 -11.01 -7.39 17.03
N ILE A 291 -10.76 -6.11 17.31
CA ILE A 291 -9.41 -5.65 17.62
C ILE A 291 -8.91 -6.20 18.95
N GLN A 292 -7.70 -6.73 18.94
CA GLN A 292 -6.99 -7.22 20.11
C GLN A 292 -5.64 -6.49 20.22
N LEU A 293 -5.45 -5.73 21.30
CA LEU A 293 -4.21 -5.02 21.60
C LEU A 293 -3.54 -5.68 22.80
N GLN A 294 -2.33 -6.19 22.63
CA GLN A 294 -1.58 -6.87 23.67
C GLN A 294 -0.20 -6.22 23.85
N ASN A 295 0.22 -6.11 25.11
CA ASN A 295 1.55 -5.62 25.46
C ASN A 295 1.87 -4.24 24.86
N ILE A 296 0.89 -3.36 24.82
CA ILE A 296 1.07 -1.96 24.40
C ILE A 296 1.51 -1.15 25.62
N GLU A 297 2.69 -0.55 25.55
CA GLU A 297 3.31 0.17 26.67
C GLU A 297 2.42 1.27 27.24
N VAL A 298 1.76 2.06 26.38
CA VAL A 298 0.81 3.11 26.80
C VAL A 298 -0.30 2.54 27.69
N PHE A 299 -0.90 1.42 27.28
CA PHE A 299 -1.99 0.82 28.04
C PHE A 299 -1.50 0.11 29.32
N SER A 300 -0.30 -0.45 29.30
CA SER A 300 0.33 -1.01 30.51
C SER A 300 0.60 0.06 31.57
N GLN A 301 1.09 1.24 31.16
CA GLN A 301 1.28 2.37 32.04
C GLN A 301 -0.06 2.94 32.55
N LEU A 302 -1.07 3.09 31.70
CA LEU A 302 -2.41 3.49 32.11
C LEU A 302 -3.03 2.49 33.11
N ALA A 303 -2.84 1.18 32.90
CA ALA A 303 -3.30 0.15 33.82
C ALA A 303 -2.70 0.32 35.22
N THR A 304 -1.42 0.61 35.29
CA THR A 304 -0.70 0.87 36.56
C THR A 304 -1.17 2.17 37.21
N LEU A 305 -1.25 3.27 36.45
CA LEU A 305 -1.69 4.58 36.96
C LEU A 305 -3.13 4.56 37.47
N LEU A 306 -4.01 3.86 36.77
CA LEU A 306 -5.44 3.79 37.10
C LEU A 306 -5.79 2.59 37.99
N LYS A 307 -4.79 1.77 38.37
CA LYS A 307 -4.94 0.52 39.15
C LYS A 307 -5.99 -0.42 38.57
N ASN A 308 -5.97 -0.57 37.24
CA ASN A 308 -6.95 -1.38 36.52
C ASN A 308 -6.29 -2.26 35.46
N ASP A 309 -6.03 -3.51 35.81
CA ASP A 309 -5.35 -4.49 34.95
C ASP A 309 -6.11 -4.85 33.66
N LYS A 310 -7.40 -4.53 33.55
CA LYS A 310 -8.17 -4.72 32.32
C LYS A 310 -7.64 -3.89 31.13
N LEU A 311 -6.88 -2.83 31.42
CA LEU A 311 -6.24 -2.01 30.40
C LEU A 311 -4.97 -2.61 29.79
N LYS A 312 -4.42 -3.70 30.36
CA LYS A 312 -3.20 -4.36 29.82
C LYS A 312 -3.47 -5.16 28.55
N ASN A 313 -4.64 -5.80 28.49
CA ASN A 313 -5.07 -6.58 27.35
C ASN A 313 -6.41 -6.03 26.89
N ILE A 314 -6.41 -5.40 25.73
CA ILE A 314 -7.56 -4.68 25.20
C ILE A 314 -8.22 -5.54 24.13
N GLU A 315 -9.47 -5.89 24.36
CA GLU A 315 -10.38 -6.39 23.32
C GLU A 315 -11.45 -5.32 23.11
N ALA A 316 -11.44 -4.69 21.96
CA ALA A 316 -12.41 -3.67 21.60
C ALA A 316 -13.24 -4.12 20.38
N LYS A 317 -14.51 -3.76 20.42
CA LYS A 317 -15.47 -4.01 19.35
C LYS A 317 -15.98 -2.68 18.82
N ASP A 318 -16.47 -2.70 17.58
CA ASP A 318 -17.11 -1.55 16.92
C ASP A 318 -16.22 -0.29 16.89
N LEU A 319 -14.90 -0.50 16.75
CA LEU A 319 -13.95 0.61 16.64
C LEU A 319 -14.10 1.27 15.27
N LYS A 320 -14.23 2.60 15.26
CA LYS A 320 -14.25 3.42 14.05
C LYS A 320 -13.39 4.66 14.26
N ILE A 321 -12.35 4.79 13.43
CA ILE A 321 -11.39 5.90 13.51
C ILE A 321 -11.33 6.59 12.15
N SER A 322 -11.65 7.88 12.11
CA SER A 322 -11.38 8.75 10.98
C SER A 322 -9.98 9.35 11.16
N PHE A 323 -9.21 9.37 10.08
CA PHE A 323 -7.84 9.90 10.11
C PHE A 323 -7.52 10.70 8.84
N THR A 324 -6.56 11.60 8.99
CA THR A 324 -5.92 12.31 7.88
C THR A 324 -4.41 12.14 7.98
N ILE A 325 -3.74 12.00 6.83
CA ILE A 325 -2.28 12.01 6.73
C ILE A 325 -1.87 13.24 5.94
N LYS A 326 -1.03 14.06 6.52
CA LYS A 326 -0.49 15.25 5.88
C LYS A 326 0.77 15.72 6.61
N ASP A 327 1.72 16.26 5.84
CA ASP A 327 2.98 16.83 6.35
C ASP A 327 3.70 15.87 7.31
N GLY A 328 3.76 14.60 6.95
CA GLY A 328 4.41 13.56 7.74
C GLY A 328 3.72 13.23 9.07
N LYS A 329 2.44 13.52 9.21
CA LYS A 329 1.67 13.28 10.44
C LYS A 329 0.37 12.56 10.14
N VAL A 330 0.05 11.58 10.96
CA VAL A 330 -1.26 10.92 11.02
C VAL A 330 -2.07 11.54 12.14
N LYS A 331 -3.12 12.25 11.81
CA LYS A 331 -4.06 12.84 12.78
C LYS A 331 -5.33 12.00 12.84
N THR A 332 -5.71 11.57 14.04
CA THR A 332 -6.99 10.92 14.28
C THR A 332 -8.03 11.91 14.79
N SER A 333 -9.24 11.86 14.23
CA SER A 333 -10.40 12.53 14.82
C SER A 333 -10.75 11.87 16.17
N PRO A 334 -11.48 12.54 17.06
CA PRO A 334 -11.96 11.92 18.30
C PRO A 334 -12.76 10.64 18.01
N PHE A 335 -12.39 9.55 18.68
CA PHE A 335 -13.05 8.26 18.57
C PHE A 335 -13.22 7.59 19.92
N ASP A 336 -14.25 6.77 20.05
CA ASP A 336 -14.57 6.03 21.26
C ASP A 336 -14.05 4.59 21.19
N MET A 337 -13.46 4.12 22.27
CA MET A 337 -13.06 2.74 22.49
C MET A 337 -13.72 2.22 23.77
N LYS A 338 -14.40 1.07 23.64
CA LYS A 338 -15.10 0.40 24.77
C LYS A 338 -14.34 -0.84 25.18
N LEU A 339 -14.01 -0.93 26.47
CA LEU A 339 -13.26 -2.01 27.09
C LEU A 339 -14.09 -2.61 28.25
N GLY A 340 -15.06 -3.46 27.92
CA GLY A 340 -16.08 -3.90 28.88
C GLY A 340 -16.90 -2.72 29.36
N ASN A 341 -16.82 -2.38 30.66
CA ASN A 341 -17.49 -1.22 31.25
C ASN A 341 -16.67 0.08 31.23
N ILE A 342 -15.42 0.04 30.75
CA ILE A 342 -14.58 1.24 30.60
C ILE A 342 -14.83 1.83 29.23
N THR A 343 -14.97 3.15 29.14
CA THR A 343 -15.02 3.88 27.87
C THR A 343 -13.89 4.88 27.80
N MET A 344 -13.25 4.96 26.65
CA MET A 344 -12.16 5.89 26.38
C MET A 344 -12.50 6.68 25.12
N ASN A 345 -12.43 8.02 25.19
CA ASN A 345 -12.46 8.88 24.02
C ASN A 345 -11.04 9.38 23.75
N LEU A 346 -10.53 9.05 22.56
CA LEU A 346 -9.14 9.32 22.17
C LEU A 346 -9.10 10.20 20.93
N SER A 347 -8.12 11.11 20.89
CA SER A 347 -7.77 11.86 19.66
C SER A 347 -6.31 12.27 19.75
N GLY A 348 -5.63 12.40 18.61
CA GLY A 348 -4.24 12.81 18.64
C GLY A 348 -3.54 12.76 17.29
N VAL A 349 -2.23 12.86 17.37
CA VAL A 349 -1.33 12.89 16.21
C VAL A 349 -0.18 11.92 16.44
N THR A 350 0.17 11.19 15.38
CA THR A 350 1.40 10.38 15.29
C THR A 350 2.30 10.97 14.23
N GLY A 351 3.55 11.29 14.56
CA GLY A 351 4.58 11.69 13.60
C GLY A 351 5.23 10.50 12.92
N LEU A 352 5.83 10.69 11.74
CA LEU A 352 6.63 9.68 11.06
C LEU A 352 7.88 9.25 11.82
N ASP A 353 8.34 10.09 12.75
CA ASP A 353 9.40 9.83 13.72
C ASP A 353 8.92 9.00 14.92
N GLN A 354 7.69 8.45 14.84
CA GLN A 354 6.99 7.69 15.88
C GLN A 354 6.67 8.49 17.15
N THR A 355 6.80 9.83 17.13
CA THR A 355 6.31 10.68 18.20
C THR A 355 4.80 10.60 18.26
N ILE A 356 4.25 10.70 19.48
CA ILE A 356 2.82 10.68 19.72
C ILE A 356 2.41 11.86 20.59
N ASP A 357 1.25 12.45 20.29
CA ASP A 357 0.57 13.45 21.09
C ASP A 357 -0.92 13.15 21.09
N TYR A 358 -1.38 12.43 22.09
CA TYR A 358 -2.76 12.00 22.24
C TYR A 358 -3.40 12.55 23.50
N ARG A 359 -4.70 12.78 23.42
CA ARG A 359 -5.56 13.10 24.56
C ARG A 359 -6.55 11.96 24.73
N ALA A 360 -6.68 11.52 25.98
CA ALA A 360 -7.61 10.48 26.38
C ALA A 360 -8.55 11.00 27.45
N LYS A 361 -9.86 10.82 27.27
CA LYS A 361 -10.87 10.94 28.32
C LYS A 361 -11.32 9.54 28.67
N ILE A 362 -11.16 9.13 29.93
CA ILE A 362 -11.37 7.76 30.35
C ILE A 362 -12.47 7.76 31.42
N ASN A 363 -13.51 6.96 31.18
CA ASN A 363 -14.57 6.71 32.15
C ASN A 363 -14.48 5.28 32.70
N ILE A 364 -14.33 5.13 34.01
CA ILE A 364 -14.22 3.87 34.71
C ILE A 364 -15.34 3.81 35.77
N PRO A 365 -16.51 3.22 35.48
CA PRO A 365 -17.60 3.14 36.42
C PRO A 365 -17.18 2.45 37.71
N GLY A 366 -17.52 3.04 38.87
CA GLY A 366 -17.21 2.49 40.18
C GLY A 366 -15.79 2.75 40.71
N ALA A 367 -14.96 3.54 40.00
CA ALA A 367 -13.59 3.84 40.41
C ALA A 367 -13.49 5.08 41.34
N GLY A 368 -14.58 5.53 41.96
CA GLY A 368 -14.56 6.68 42.87
C GLY A 368 -14.04 7.97 42.21
N ALA A 369 -13.00 8.55 42.77
CA ALA A 369 -12.37 9.77 42.22
C ALA A 369 -11.75 9.58 40.83
N LEU A 370 -11.42 8.37 40.46
CA LEU A 370 -10.87 8.00 39.13
C LEU A 370 -11.95 7.62 38.12
N SER A 371 -13.23 7.82 38.43
CA SER A 371 -14.35 7.44 37.53
C SER A 371 -14.29 8.20 36.19
N ASN A 372 -13.84 9.45 36.18
CA ASN A 372 -13.66 10.25 34.97
C ASN A 372 -12.30 10.93 35.06
N VAL A 373 -11.41 10.55 34.18
CA VAL A 373 -10.02 11.08 34.16
C VAL A 373 -9.66 11.49 32.74
N SER A 374 -8.93 12.60 32.64
CA SER A 374 -8.28 13.01 31.39
C SER A 374 -6.78 12.72 31.48
N ALA A 375 -6.20 12.24 30.40
CA ALA A 375 -4.78 12.02 30.27
C ALA A 375 -4.24 12.63 28.98
N THR A 376 -3.01 13.17 29.06
CA THR A 376 -2.21 13.51 27.89
C THR A 376 -1.13 12.45 27.73
N ILE A 377 -0.97 11.93 26.52
CA ILE A 377 -0.04 10.83 26.19
C ILE A 377 0.91 11.38 25.14
N GLY A 378 2.16 11.63 25.51
CA GLY A 378 3.22 12.11 24.64
C GLY A 378 4.38 11.12 24.55
N GLY A 379 5.54 11.55 24.03
CA GLY A 379 6.72 10.72 23.83
C GLY A 379 6.69 9.95 22.54
N THR A 380 7.03 8.66 22.57
CA THR A 380 6.99 7.75 21.40
C THR A 380 6.18 6.50 21.75
N PHE A 381 5.81 5.68 20.76
CA PHE A 381 5.13 4.42 21.01
C PHE A 381 5.93 3.47 21.93
N SER A 382 7.26 3.48 21.82
CA SER A 382 8.14 2.64 22.64
C SER A 382 8.45 3.24 24.01
N LYS A 383 8.37 4.57 24.16
CA LYS A 383 8.64 5.31 25.41
C LYS A 383 7.57 6.38 25.60
N PRO A 384 6.32 6.00 25.96
CA PRO A 384 5.25 6.94 26.17
C PRO A 384 5.46 7.74 27.48
N SER A 385 4.95 8.95 27.50
CA SER A 385 4.88 9.81 28.69
C SER A 385 3.43 10.15 28.97
N ILE A 386 2.89 9.69 30.08
CA ILE A 386 1.49 9.89 30.45
C ILE A 386 1.37 10.88 31.60
N LYS A 387 0.53 11.91 31.42
CA LYS A 387 0.18 12.87 32.44
C LYS A 387 -1.33 12.83 32.70
N LEU A 388 -1.73 12.53 33.93
CA LEU A 388 -3.12 12.60 34.33
C LEU A 388 -3.49 14.07 34.70
N ASN A 389 -4.71 14.47 34.39
CA ASN A 389 -5.25 15.75 34.84
C ASN A 389 -5.73 15.60 36.28
N THR A 390 -4.91 16.08 37.22
CA THR A 390 -5.17 16.01 38.67
C THR A 390 -6.33 16.91 39.12
N ASP A 391 -6.63 17.98 38.41
CA ASP A 391 -7.74 18.89 38.76
C ASP A 391 -9.10 18.20 38.58
N GLU A 392 -9.25 17.34 37.52
CA GLU A 392 -10.46 16.52 37.33
C GLU A 392 -10.60 15.46 38.44
N VAL A 393 -9.49 14.81 38.80
CA VAL A 393 -9.48 13.83 39.89
C VAL A 393 -9.91 14.45 41.21
N VAL A 394 -9.38 15.62 41.55
CA VAL A 394 -9.76 16.39 42.74
C VAL A 394 -11.22 16.78 42.69
N LYS A 395 -11.69 17.34 41.59
CA LYS A 395 -13.10 17.74 41.38
C LYS A 395 -14.06 16.55 41.57
N ASN A 396 -13.73 15.38 40.99
CA ASN A 396 -14.52 14.19 41.13
C ASN A 396 -14.52 13.65 42.57
N ALA A 397 -13.37 13.71 43.27
CA ALA A 397 -13.27 13.33 44.65
C ALA A 397 -14.14 14.21 45.54
N VAL A 398 -14.08 15.52 45.36
CA VAL A 398 -14.90 16.51 46.09
C VAL A 398 -16.40 16.29 45.78
N THR A 399 -16.78 16.05 44.51
CA THR A 399 -18.17 15.81 44.14
C THR A 399 -18.72 14.52 44.77
N ASN A 400 -17.90 13.44 44.81
CA ASN A 400 -18.31 12.19 45.43
C ASN A 400 -18.44 12.32 46.98
N VAL A 401 -17.57 13.09 47.62
CA VAL A 401 -17.67 13.37 49.06
C VAL A 401 -18.91 14.25 49.36
N ILE A 402 -19.18 15.27 48.56
CA ILE A 402 -20.38 16.12 48.73
C ILE A 402 -21.65 15.29 48.51
N ALA A 403 -21.68 14.39 47.51
CA ALA A 403 -22.82 13.52 47.23
C ALA A 403 -23.09 12.48 48.36
N SER A 404 -22.06 12.08 49.11
CA SER A 404 -22.19 11.15 50.25
C SER A 404 -22.53 11.89 51.57
N GLU A 405 -22.34 13.19 51.68
CA GLU A 405 -22.46 13.99 52.92
C GLU A 405 -23.47 15.13 52.83
N VAL A 406 -24.42 15.17 51.88
CA VAL A 406 -25.45 16.20 51.83
C VAL A 406 -26.44 16.03 52.99
N LEU A 407 -25.99 16.21 54.25
CA LEU A 407 -26.78 16.53 55.41
C LEU A 407 -25.88 17.14 56.52
N GLY A 408 -25.63 18.44 56.48
CA GLY A 408 -25.39 19.22 57.66
C GLY A 408 -23.94 19.65 58.01
N VAL A 409 -23.22 20.23 57.05
CA VAL A 409 -21.87 20.82 57.35
C VAL A 409 -21.82 22.28 56.89
N ASP A 410 -21.26 23.15 57.77
CA ASP A 410 -21.07 24.60 57.56
C ASP A 410 -20.11 24.91 56.39
N ALA A 411 -20.33 25.99 55.66
CA ALA A 411 -19.59 26.38 54.47
C ALA A 411 -18.06 26.60 54.69
N GLU A 412 -17.62 26.96 55.88
CA GLU A 412 -16.20 27.13 56.24
C GLU A 412 -15.47 25.78 56.38
N ASP A 413 -16.14 24.74 56.85
CA ASP A 413 -15.59 23.41 56.95
C ASP A 413 -15.41 22.73 55.57
N ILE A 414 -16.25 23.11 54.60
CA ILE A 414 -16.16 22.59 53.22
C ILE A 414 -14.89 23.03 52.50
N GLU A 415 -14.45 24.28 52.69
CA GLU A 415 -13.21 24.80 52.08
C GLU A 415 -11.95 24.18 52.72
N ALA A 416 -11.94 23.97 54.03
CA ALA A 416 -10.85 23.29 54.72
C ALA A 416 -10.76 21.80 54.30
N GLN A 417 -11.89 21.10 54.16
CA GLN A 417 -11.96 19.75 53.68
C GLN A 417 -11.57 19.64 52.19
N LYS A 418 -11.98 20.58 51.36
CA LYS A 418 -11.51 20.70 49.96
C LYS A 418 -10.00 20.84 49.85
N ALA A 419 -9.39 21.69 50.70
CA ALA A 419 -7.95 21.89 50.73
C ALA A 419 -7.20 20.60 51.19
N ALA A 420 -7.72 19.92 52.20
CA ALA A 420 -7.16 18.65 52.68
C ALA A 420 -7.27 17.53 51.65
N ILE A 421 -8.41 17.39 50.96
CA ILE A 421 -8.64 16.42 49.89
C ILE A 421 -7.74 16.75 48.69
N ARG A 422 -7.57 18.04 48.34
CA ARG A 422 -6.67 18.49 47.28
C ARG A 422 -5.23 18.06 47.56
N LYS A 423 -4.75 18.28 48.77
CA LYS A 423 -3.42 17.87 49.23
C LYS A 423 -3.24 16.36 49.20
N GLN A 424 -4.22 15.61 49.70
CA GLN A 424 -4.18 14.13 49.64
C GLN A 424 -4.23 13.58 48.22
N ALA A 425 -5.01 14.19 47.31
CA ALA A 425 -5.09 13.78 45.91
C ALA A 425 -3.80 14.10 45.14
N GLU A 426 -3.16 15.27 45.43
CA GLU A 426 -1.85 15.63 44.90
C GLU A 426 -0.75 14.69 45.40
N GLU A 427 -0.75 14.35 46.70
CA GLU A 427 0.20 13.40 47.28
C GLU A 427 0.00 11.97 46.70
N ALA A 428 -1.24 11.54 46.56
CA ALA A 428 -1.57 10.26 45.95
C ALA A 428 -1.20 10.22 44.44
N GLY A 429 -1.48 11.28 43.69
CA GLY A 429 -1.09 11.46 42.31
C GLY A 429 0.43 11.44 42.12
N ASN A 430 1.16 12.18 42.93
CA ASN A 430 2.62 12.19 42.89
C ASN A 430 3.24 10.88 43.31
N LYS A 431 2.65 10.15 44.28
CA LYS A 431 3.08 8.82 44.70
C LYS A 431 2.84 7.77 43.62
N LEU A 432 1.72 7.87 42.90
CA LEU A 432 1.41 7.02 41.75
C LEU A 432 2.39 7.24 40.57
N ILE A 433 2.70 8.50 40.28
CA ILE A 433 3.67 8.89 39.25
C ILE A 433 5.07 8.40 39.62
N ALA A 434 5.49 8.51 40.89
CA ALA A 434 6.78 8.04 41.37
C ALA A 434 6.89 6.51 41.33
N THR A 435 5.82 5.80 41.68
CA THR A 435 5.75 4.34 41.62
C THR A 435 5.81 3.84 40.16
N ALA A 436 5.06 4.49 39.27
CA ALA A 436 5.07 4.15 37.86
C ALA A 436 6.44 4.42 37.19
N LYS A 437 7.14 5.50 37.57
CA LYS A 437 8.51 5.75 37.15
C LYS A 437 9.47 4.67 37.63
N SER A 438 9.41 4.32 38.91
CA SER A 438 10.27 3.29 39.51
C SER A 438 10.05 1.90 38.91
N GLU A 439 8.80 1.53 38.61
CA GLU A 439 8.49 0.26 37.95
C GLU A 439 8.88 0.24 36.47
N SER A 440 8.73 1.37 35.76
CA SER A 440 9.19 1.48 34.37
C SER A 440 10.73 1.41 34.25
N GLU A 441 11.46 1.97 35.22
CA GLU A 441 12.94 1.89 35.29
C GLU A 441 13.42 0.46 35.60
N LYS A 442 12.65 -0.34 36.36
CA LYS A 442 12.94 -1.75 36.65
C LYS A 442 12.66 -2.70 35.48
N LEU A 443 11.82 -2.29 34.53
CA LEU A 443 11.50 -3.08 33.33
C LEU A 443 12.46 -2.79 32.17
N ILE A 444 13.30 -1.74 32.30
CA ILE A 444 14.29 -1.31 31.29
C ILE A 444 15.72 -1.76 31.66
N SER A 445 15.93 -2.18 32.91
CA SER A 445 17.17 -2.80 33.39
C SER A 445 17.08 -4.33 33.30
#